data_6c3c321da6cb2441e80857cb83977d08
#
_entry.id   6c3c321da6cb2441e80857cb83977d08
#
_cell.length_a   1.000
_cell.length_b   1.000
_cell.length_c   1.000
_cell.angle_alpha   90.00
_cell.angle_beta   90.00
_cell.angle_gamma   90.00
#
_symmetry.space_group_name_H-M   'P 1'
#
loop_
_entity.id
_entity.type
_entity.pdbx_description
1 polymer ?
#
loop_
_entity_poly.entity_id
_entity_poly.type
_entity_poly.pdbx_seq_one_letter_code
_entity_poly.pdbx_strand_id
1 'polypeptide(L)'
;GCYVAIINYAIRHNYSYNRWKQIANFMIYKEKGNVKIHRLRVIHLYEADYNFLVGIVWREAIQHAQQLGKINQGQYGGCPGRDCTSVTYLEELRRDISLLTRTAYSNFDNDAASCYDRILMSIASLSGRKYGVHRKVVYVHAATLKEAEYKLKLSSTASNTSYKHCKKFPIHGTGQGSGNSPMIWCFISSILFDCHNQKAHGITSSTPNGDVVVSFSIIGFVDDSTCVTGGKKNEPIEQLLVRVKED
;
A
#
# COMPACT_ATOMS: atom_id res chain seq x y z
N GLY A 1 -10.18 -29.35 -9.60
CA GLY A 1 -9.86 -29.29 -11.00
C GLY A 1 -8.37 -29.03 -11.24
N CYS A 2 -7.92 -29.05 -12.50
CA CYS A 2 -6.52 -28.98 -12.92
C CYS A 2 -5.78 -27.74 -12.38
N TYR A 3 -6.40 -26.56 -12.38
CA TYR A 3 -5.80 -25.34 -11.83
C TYR A 3 -5.44 -25.43 -10.35
N VAL A 4 -6.29 -26.05 -9.55
CA VAL A 4 -6.04 -26.24 -8.11
C VAL A 4 -4.84 -27.16 -7.91
N ALA A 5 -4.70 -28.21 -8.73
CA ALA A 5 -3.57 -29.12 -8.68
C ALA A 5 -2.25 -28.41 -9.03
N ILE A 6 -2.23 -27.57 -10.07
CA ILE A 6 -1.07 -26.76 -10.48
C ILE A 6 -0.64 -25.79 -9.36
N ILE A 7 -1.59 -25.04 -8.80
CA ILE A 7 -1.32 -24.12 -7.71
C ILE A 7 -0.79 -24.84 -6.47
N ASN A 8 -1.44 -25.94 -6.08
CA ASN A 8 -1.02 -26.73 -4.93
C ASN A 8 0.38 -27.33 -5.12
N TYR A 9 0.70 -27.78 -6.33
CA TYR A 9 2.04 -28.25 -6.66
C TYR A 9 3.09 -27.15 -6.46
N ALA A 10 2.85 -25.96 -7.02
CA ALA A 10 3.73 -24.81 -6.87
C ALA A 10 4.00 -24.48 -5.39
N ILE A 11 2.95 -24.41 -4.57
CA ILE A 11 3.06 -24.09 -3.14
C ILE A 11 3.79 -25.21 -2.37
N ARG A 12 3.43 -26.48 -2.61
CA ARG A 12 4.03 -27.62 -1.91
C ARG A 12 5.53 -27.74 -2.15
N HIS A 13 5.95 -27.50 -3.40
CA HIS A 13 7.33 -27.67 -3.85
C HIS A 13 8.14 -26.37 -3.91
N ASN A 14 7.57 -25.22 -3.48
CA ASN A 14 8.18 -23.89 -3.60
C ASN A 14 8.61 -23.59 -5.05
N TYR A 15 7.79 -23.98 -6.01
CA TYR A 15 8.11 -23.91 -7.42
C TYR A 15 7.35 -22.78 -8.12
N SER A 16 8.09 -21.90 -8.81
CA SER A 16 7.51 -20.89 -9.68
C SER A 16 7.61 -21.35 -11.14
N TYR A 17 6.47 -21.47 -11.81
CA TYR A 17 6.43 -21.87 -13.22
C TYR A 17 7.08 -20.82 -14.12
N ASN A 18 7.77 -21.24 -15.17
CA ASN A 18 8.42 -20.31 -16.10
C ASN A 18 7.44 -19.33 -16.76
N ARG A 19 6.21 -19.78 -17.05
CA ARG A 19 5.18 -18.89 -17.60
C ARG A 19 4.75 -17.78 -16.62
N TRP A 20 4.82 -18.00 -15.31
CA TRP A 20 4.51 -16.99 -14.30
C TRP A 20 5.54 -15.87 -14.23
N LYS A 21 6.76 -16.14 -14.71
CA LYS A 21 7.86 -15.21 -14.75
C LYS A 21 7.87 -14.31 -16.00
N GLN A 22 6.97 -14.56 -16.96
CA GLN A 22 6.81 -13.74 -18.16
C GLN A 22 5.77 -12.66 -17.91
N ILE A 23 6.20 -11.40 -17.81
CA ILE A 23 5.34 -10.29 -17.45
C ILE A 23 5.30 -9.31 -18.61
N ALA A 24 4.09 -8.96 -19.06
CA ALA A 24 3.91 -7.92 -20.05
C ALA A 24 3.68 -6.57 -19.36
N ASN A 25 4.53 -5.59 -19.65
CA ASN A 25 4.42 -4.23 -19.15
C ASN A 25 3.69 -3.35 -20.15
N PHE A 26 2.40 -3.13 -19.89
CA PHE A 26 1.57 -2.22 -20.68
C PHE A 26 1.84 -0.78 -20.28
N MET A 27 2.19 0.03 -21.27
CA MET A 27 2.43 1.45 -21.11
C MET A 27 1.14 2.23 -21.42
N ILE A 28 0.54 2.83 -20.42
CA ILE A 28 -0.71 3.61 -20.53
C ILE A 28 -0.41 5.09 -20.31
N TYR A 29 -1.01 5.96 -21.12
CA TYR A 29 -0.87 7.41 -20.96
C TYR A 29 -1.51 7.87 -19.65
N LYS A 30 -0.75 8.60 -18.83
CA LYS A 30 -1.30 9.33 -17.66
C LYS A 30 -2.10 10.54 -18.09
N GLU A 31 -1.67 11.18 -19.17
CA GLU A 31 -2.30 12.37 -19.76
C GLU A 31 -2.54 12.11 -21.24
N LYS A 32 -3.71 12.43 -21.74
CA LYS A 32 -4.08 12.22 -23.15
C LYS A 32 -3.10 12.96 -24.07
N GLY A 33 -2.46 12.21 -24.97
CA GLY A 33 -1.52 12.76 -25.97
C GLY A 33 -0.07 12.96 -25.49
N ASN A 34 0.23 12.73 -24.21
CA ASN A 34 1.61 12.84 -23.71
C ASN A 34 2.34 11.50 -23.84
N VAL A 35 3.21 11.39 -24.84
CA VAL A 35 3.98 10.18 -25.19
C VAL A 35 5.32 10.05 -24.48
N LYS A 36 5.69 10.97 -23.60
CA LYS A 36 6.95 10.91 -22.87
C LYS A 36 6.99 9.70 -21.93
N ILE A 37 8.04 8.89 -22.00
CA ILE A 37 8.17 7.62 -21.26
C ILE A 37 7.91 7.81 -19.75
N HIS A 38 8.45 8.86 -19.14
CA HIS A 38 8.26 9.15 -17.72
C HIS A 38 6.83 9.64 -17.35
N ARG A 39 5.99 9.91 -18.35
CA ARG A 39 4.58 10.25 -18.23
C ARG A 39 3.66 9.09 -18.58
N LEU A 40 4.21 7.89 -18.73
CA LEU A 40 3.42 6.68 -18.89
C LEU A 40 3.25 5.97 -17.55
N ARG A 41 2.09 5.34 -17.38
CA ARG A 41 1.84 4.41 -16.27
C ARG A 41 2.15 3.00 -16.77
N VAL A 42 2.96 2.28 -16.04
CA VAL A 42 3.31 0.88 -16.37
C VAL A 42 2.34 -0.04 -15.63
N ILE A 43 1.56 -0.82 -16.38
CA ILE A 43 0.69 -1.84 -15.83
C ILE A 43 1.29 -3.21 -16.12
N HIS A 44 1.58 -3.95 -15.07
CA HIS A 44 2.11 -5.31 -15.15
C HIS A 44 0.98 -6.31 -15.37
N LEU A 45 1.00 -7.02 -16.47
CA LEU A 45 0.10 -8.12 -16.73
C LEU A 45 0.80 -9.43 -16.40
N TYR A 46 0.34 -10.04 -15.33
CA TYR A 46 0.78 -11.36 -14.86
C TYR A 46 -0.07 -12.47 -15.46
N GLU A 47 0.46 -13.68 -15.48
CA GLU A 47 -0.34 -14.86 -15.77
C GLU A 47 -1.57 -14.96 -14.85
N ALA A 48 -2.71 -15.29 -15.42
CA ALA A 48 -4.00 -15.21 -14.73
C ALA A 48 -4.07 -16.08 -13.48
N ASP A 49 -3.57 -17.31 -13.53
CA ASP A 49 -3.58 -18.24 -12.40
C ASP A 49 -2.62 -17.84 -11.29
N TYR A 50 -1.47 -17.27 -11.63
CA TYR A 50 -0.57 -16.68 -10.64
C TYR A 50 -1.19 -15.46 -9.98
N ASN A 51 -1.75 -14.54 -10.76
CA ASN A 51 -2.38 -13.34 -10.24
C ASN A 51 -3.60 -13.67 -9.36
N PHE A 52 -4.36 -14.67 -9.74
CA PHE A 52 -5.46 -15.22 -8.95
C PHE A 52 -4.97 -15.79 -7.61
N LEU A 53 -3.93 -16.62 -7.63
CA LEU A 53 -3.32 -17.20 -6.42
C LEU A 53 -2.92 -16.11 -5.42
N VAL A 54 -2.10 -15.16 -5.86
CA VAL A 54 -1.60 -14.11 -4.96
C VAL A 54 -2.74 -13.19 -4.50
N GLY A 55 -3.68 -12.88 -5.38
CA GLY A 55 -4.86 -12.06 -5.06
C GLY A 55 -5.72 -12.69 -3.97
N ILE A 56 -6.04 -14.00 -4.07
CA ILE A 56 -6.86 -14.69 -3.06
C ILE A 56 -6.14 -14.74 -1.72
N VAL A 57 -4.90 -15.24 -1.69
CA VAL A 57 -4.19 -15.46 -0.42
C VAL A 57 -3.97 -14.16 0.35
N TRP A 58 -3.59 -13.08 -0.33
CA TRP A 58 -3.42 -11.78 0.34
C TRP A 58 -4.75 -11.15 0.74
N ARG A 59 -5.83 -11.37 -0.01
CA ARG A 59 -7.17 -10.92 0.37
C ARG A 59 -7.67 -11.62 1.63
N GLU A 60 -7.48 -12.92 1.75
CA GLU A 60 -7.80 -13.66 2.96
C GLU A 60 -6.95 -13.19 4.14
N ALA A 61 -5.67 -12.95 3.92
CA ALA A 61 -4.77 -12.48 4.97
C ALA A 61 -5.18 -11.09 5.49
N ILE A 62 -5.57 -10.14 4.62
CA ILE A 62 -5.99 -8.81 5.05
C ILE A 62 -7.33 -8.85 5.78
N GLN A 63 -8.28 -9.65 5.31
CA GLN A 63 -9.56 -9.85 6.00
C GLN A 63 -9.36 -10.39 7.41
N HIS A 64 -8.52 -11.41 7.55
CA HIS A 64 -8.19 -11.99 8.84
C HIS A 64 -7.46 -11.00 9.75
N ALA A 65 -6.47 -10.29 9.22
CA ALA A 65 -5.73 -9.28 9.98
C ALA A 65 -6.64 -8.13 10.46
N GLN A 66 -7.60 -7.72 9.63
CA GLN A 66 -8.58 -6.70 9.99
C GLN A 66 -9.54 -7.19 11.08
N GLN A 67 -10.05 -8.42 10.98
CA GLN A 67 -10.90 -9.03 12.01
C GLN A 67 -10.20 -9.14 13.36
N LEU A 68 -8.89 -9.36 13.35
CA LEU A 68 -8.06 -9.40 14.56
C LEU A 68 -7.61 -8.00 15.06
N GLY A 69 -8.06 -6.92 14.43
CA GLY A 69 -7.67 -5.55 14.79
C GLY A 69 -6.19 -5.24 14.58
N LYS A 70 -5.50 -5.98 13.69
CA LYS A 70 -4.07 -5.81 13.44
C LYS A 70 -3.73 -4.79 12.35
N ILE A 71 -4.72 -4.36 11.57
CA ILE A 71 -4.54 -3.28 10.60
C ILE A 71 -4.77 -1.96 11.30
N ASN A 72 -3.83 -1.02 11.13
CA ASN A 72 -3.96 0.32 11.71
C ASN A 72 -5.30 0.96 11.33
N GLN A 73 -5.95 1.61 12.30
CA GLN A 73 -7.27 2.19 12.10
C GLN A 73 -7.27 3.33 11.10
N GLY A 74 -6.18 4.08 10.99
CA GLY A 74 -5.99 5.15 10.00
C GLY A 74 -5.74 4.65 8.58
N GLN A 75 -5.50 3.34 8.35
CA GLN A 75 -5.30 2.81 7.00
C GLN A 75 -6.62 2.38 6.37
N TYR A 76 -7.01 3.06 5.29
CA TYR A 76 -8.25 2.82 4.57
C TYR A 76 -8.03 2.09 3.23
N GLY A 77 -6.96 2.41 2.53
CA GLY A 77 -6.69 1.84 1.22
C GLY A 77 -6.41 0.34 1.24
N GLY A 78 -7.12 -0.41 0.41
CA GLY A 78 -6.98 -1.87 0.31
C GLY A 78 -7.67 -2.65 1.44
N CYS A 79 -8.33 -1.98 2.37
CA CYS A 79 -9.05 -2.61 3.49
C CYS A 79 -10.50 -2.89 3.12
N PRO A 80 -11.01 -4.11 3.32
CA PRO A 80 -12.41 -4.42 3.11
C PRO A 80 -13.35 -3.52 3.94
N GLY A 81 -14.39 -2.99 3.30
CA GLY A 81 -15.41 -2.14 3.95
C GLY A 81 -14.93 -0.73 4.30
N ARG A 82 -13.74 -0.32 3.85
CA ARG A 82 -13.23 1.05 3.97
C ARG A 82 -13.10 1.68 2.59
N ASP A 83 -13.46 2.94 2.47
CA ASP A 83 -13.46 3.67 1.20
C ASP A 83 -12.85 5.07 1.33
N CYS A 84 -12.63 5.72 0.20
CA CYS A 84 -12.08 7.07 0.12
C CYS A 84 -13.06 8.10 0.72
N THR A 85 -14.37 7.91 0.57
CA THR A 85 -15.40 8.81 1.11
C THR A 85 -15.31 8.88 2.63
N SER A 86 -15.06 7.74 3.28
CA SER A 86 -14.85 7.67 4.73
C SER A 86 -13.66 8.51 5.19
N VAL A 87 -12.56 8.52 4.43
CA VAL A 87 -11.38 9.37 4.71
C VAL A 87 -11.74 10.84 4.63
N THR A 88 -12.36 11.26 3.53
CA THR A 88 -12.80 12.66 3.34
C THR A 88 -13.74 13.12 4.46
N TYR A 89 -14.67 12.24 4.85
CA TYR A 89 -15.62 12.55 5.93
C TYR A 89 -14.91 12.76 7.28
N LEU A 90 -13.92 11.93 7.59
CA LEU A 90 -13.14 12.07 8.82
C LEU A 90 -12.27 13.34 8.81
N GLU A 91 -11.74 13.74 7.67
CA GLU A 91 -10.98 14.98 7.54
C GLU A 91 -11.86 16.20 7.73
N GLU A 92 -13.05 16.23 7.15
CA GLU A 92 -14.02 17.31 7.36
C GLU A 92 -14.49 17.37 8.82
N LEU A 93 -14.82 16.21 9.43
CA LEU A 93 -15.20 16.15 10.84
C LEU A 93 -14.09 16.68 11.75
N ARG A 94 -12.84 16.36 11.49
CA ARG A 94 -11.69 16.88 12.22
C ARG A 94 -11.60 18.40 12.10
N ARG A 95 -11.78 18.93 10.89
CA ARG A 95 -11.79 20.37 10.65
C ARG A 95 -12.87 21.06 11.48
N ASP A 96 -14.08 20.53 11.46
CA ASP A 96 -15.21 21.08 12.20
C ASP A 96 -14.97 21.05 13.71
N ILE A 97 -14.45 19.95 14.24
CA ILE A 97 -14.07 19.83 15.66
C ILE A 97 -13.03 20.89 16.02
N SER A 98 -12.01 21.09 15.20
CA SER A 98 -10.96 22.08 15.42
C SER A 98 -11.52 23.51 15.45
N LEU A 99 -12.42 23.84 14.53
CA LEU A 99 -13.11 25.12 14.50
C LEU A 99 -13.97 25.36 15.76
N LEU A 100 -14.75 24.36 16.16
CA LEU A 100 -15.60 24.42 17.34
C LEU A 100 -14.80 24.56 18.63
N THR A 101 -13.71 23.83 18.75
CA THR A 101 -12.85 23.85 19.94
C THR A 101 -11.85 25.01 19.95
N ARG A 102 -11.72 25.73 18.84
CA ARG A 102 -10.70 26.76 18.62
C ARG A 102 -9.28 26.25 18.86
N THR A 103 -9.01 25.04 18.40
CA THR A 103 -7.72 24.38 18.54
C THR A 103 -7.05 24.35 17.18
N ALA A 104 -5.86 24.91 17.05
CA ALA A 104 -5.08 24.88 15.83
C ALA A 104 -4.55 23.44 15.56
N TYR A 105 -4.36 23.10 14.30
CA TYR A 105 -3.67 21.87 13.88
C TYR A 105 -2.91 22.12 12.58
N SER A 106 -1.96 21.25 12.30
CA SER A 106 -1.24 21.22 11.03
C SER A 106 -1.51 19.90 10.31
N ASN A 107 -1.69 19.97 8.99
CA ASN A 107 -1.72 18.82 8.11
C ASN A 107 -0.45 18.78 7.28
N PHE A 108 0.08 17.58 7.12
CA PHE A 108 1.13 17.28 6.16
C PHE A 108 0.65 16.17 5.23
N ASP A 109 0.33 16.54 3.99
CA ASP A 109 -0.11 15.58 2.96
C ASP A 109 1.10 14.99 2.26
N ASN A 110 1.13 13.67 2.17
CA ASN A 110 2.21 12.90 1.60
C ASN A 110 1.67 11.94 0.53
N ASP A 111 2.29 11.96 -0.65
CA ASP A 111 2.06 11.05 -1.76
C ASP A 111 3.26 10.11 -1.90
N ALA A 112 3.04 8.82 -1.72
CA ALA A 112 4.09 7.82 -1.87
C ALA A 112 4.38 7.55 -3.35
N ALA A 113 5.32 8.29 -3.91
CA ALA A 113 5.68 8.23 -5.31
C ALA A 113 5.99 6.79 -5.79
N SER A 114 5.17 6.27 -6.71
CA SER A 114 5.30 4.91 -7.28
C SER A 114 5.36 3.83 -6.21
N CYS A 115 4.47 3.88 -5.22
CA CYS A 115 4.50 3.05 -4.02
C CYS A 115 4.73 1.56 -4.33
N TYR A 116 4.00 0.98 -5.27
CA TYR A 116 4.13 -0.45 -5.61
C TYR A 116 5.46 -0.81 -6.26
N ASP A 117 6.04 0.11 -7.04
CA ASP A 117 7.27 -0.14 -7.80
C ASP A 117 8.54 0.03 -6.93
N ARG A 118 8.39 0.59 -5.73
CA ARG A 118 9.50 0.83 -4.79
C ARG A 118 9.53 -0.13 -3.61
N ILE A 119 8.56 -1.01 -3.48
CA ILE A 119 8.53 -1.99 -2.39
C ILE A 119 9.71 -2.97 -2.54
N LEU A 120 10.56 -3.03 -1.54
CA LEU A 120 11.58 -4.08 -1.48
C LEU A 120 10.92 -5.43 -1.22
N MET A 121 11.28 -6.46 -1.99
CA MET A 121 10.69 -7.79 -1.88
C MET A 121 10.90 -8.42 -0.50
N SER A 122 12.00 -8.10 0.18
CA SER A 122 12.23 -8.51 1.57
C SER A 122 11.18 -7.93 2.52
N ILE A 123 10.86 -6.64 2.37
CA ILE A 123 9.84 -5.97 3.18
C ILE A 123 8.45 -6.53 2.88
N ALA A 124 8.10 -6.72 1.59
CA ALA A 124 6.85 -7.37 1.19
C ALA A 124 6.72 -8.79 1.79
N SER A 125 7.81 -9.54 1.82
CA SER A 125 7.84 -10.90 2.38
C SER A 125 7.66 -10.90 3.89
N LEU A 126 8.33 -10.01 4.59
CA LEU A 126 8.23 -9.87 6.05
C LEU A 126 6.84 -9.38 6.48
N SER A 127 6.30 -8.37 5.81
CA SER A 127 4.96 -7.85 6.09
C SER A 127 3.89 -8.92 5.83
N GLY A 128 3.93 -9.61 4.68
CA GLY A 128 3.02 -10.71 4.39
C GLY A 128 3.04 -11.79 5.48
N ARG A 129 4.22 -12.20 5.93
CA ARG A 129 4.35 -13.19 7.02
C ARG A 129 3.84 -12.68 8.36
N LYS A 130 4.08 -11.41 8.70
CA LYS A 130 3.57 -10.77 9.91
C LYS A 130 2.04 -10.82 9.96
N TYR A 131 1.39 -10.63 8.83
CA TYR A 131 -0.07 -10.63 8.71
C TYR A 131 -0.68 -12.00 8.32
N GLY A 132 0.09 -13.07 8.39
CA GLY A 132 -0.42 -14.44 8.33
C GLY A 132 -0.34 -15.12 6.96
N VAL A 133 0.25 -14.49 5.95
CA VAL A 133 0.48 -15.15 4.67
C VAL A 133 1.46 -16.33 4.85
N HIS A 134 1.05 -17.50 4.40
CA HIS A 134 1.85 -18.70 4.58
C HIS A 134 3.21 -18.60 3.87
N ARG A 135 4.29 -18.99 4.58
CA ARG A 135 5.68 -18.84 4.13
C ARG A 135 5.97 -19.37 2.71
N LYS A 136 5.34 -20.49 2.31
CA LYS A 136 5.54 -21.09 0.99
C LYS A 136 4.95 -20.22 -0.12
N VAL A 137 3.81 -19.59 0.11
CA VAL A 137 3.18 -18.66 -0.85
C VAL A 137 4.03 -17.40 -1.00
N VAL A 138 4.53 -16.85 0.11
CA VAL A 138 5.47 -15.73 0.10
C VAL A 138 6.74 -16.07 -0.67
N TYR A 139 7.27 -17.29 -0.48
CA TYR A 139 8.45 -17.75 -1.21
C TYR A 139 8.19 -17.85 -2.72
N VAL A 140 7.08 -18.49 -3.14
CA VAL A 140 6.71 -18.60 -4.55
C VAL A 140 6.55 -17.23 -5.19
N HIS A 141 5.90 -16.29 -4.48
CA HIS A 141 5.75 -14.91 -4.93
C HIS A 141 7.12 -14.22 -5.12
N ALA A 142 7.99 -14.27 -4.12
CA ALA A 142 9.32 -13.68 -4.18
C ALA A 142 10.19 -14.31 -5.28
N ALA A 143 10.15 -15.63 -5.44
CA ALA A 143 10.88 -16.36 -6.50
C ALA A 143 10.37 -15.95 -7.89
N THR A 144 9.06 -15.81 -8.06
CA THR A 144 8.47 -15.37 -9.34
C THR A 144 8.98 -14.00 -9.73
N LEU A 145 8.91 -13.02 -8.81
CA LEU A 145 9.33 -11.65 -9.11
C LEU A 145 10.85 -11.51 -9.27
N LYS A 146 11.64 -12.26 -8.50
CA LYS A 146 13.11 -12.24 -8.63
C LYS A 146 13.60 -12.71 -10.00
N GLU A 147 12.90 -13.66 -10.59
CA GLU A 147 13.25 -14.29 -11.87
C GLU A 147 12.37 -13.77 -13.02
N ALA A 148 11.57 -12.73 -12.76
CA ALA A 148 10.65 -12.18 -13.75
C ALA A 148 11.39 -11.57 -14.93
N GLU A 149 10.84 -11.80 -16.11
CA GLU A 149 11.26 -11.25 -17.38
C GLU A 149 10.15 -10.39 -17.96
N TYR A 150 10.47 -9.13 -18.22
CA TYR A 150 9.51 -8.11 -18.60
C TYR A 150 9.63 -7.77 -20.07
N LYS A 151 8.50 -7.72 -20.76
CA LYS A 151 8.39 -7.23 -22.15
C LYS A 151 7.56 -5.96 -22.18
N LEU A 152 8.08 -4.91 -22.79
CA LEU A 152 7.31 -3.67 -22.98
C LEU A 152 6.24 -3.87 -24.04
N LYS A 153 5.05 -3.35 -23.79
CA LYS A 153 3.94 -3.36 -24.72
C LYS A 153 3.28 -1.99 -24.75
N LEU A 154 3.23 -1.42 -25.95
CA LEU A 154 2.59 -0.14 -26.20
C LEU A 154 1.54 -0.35 -27.32
N SER A 155 0.27 -0.14 -26.99
CA SER A 155 -0.84 -0.42 -27.91
C SER A 155 -0.79 -1.86 -28.44
N SER A 156 -0.76 -2.07 -29.73
CA SER A 156 -0.66 -3.37 -30.40
C SER A 156 0.76 -3.91 -30.56
N THR A 157 1.79 -3.08 -30.27
CA THR A 157 3.19 -3.44 -30.50
C THR A 157 3.86 -3.88 -29.20
N ALA A 158 4.60 -5.00 -29.25
CA ALA A 158 5.44 -5.49 -28.15
C ALA A 158 6.92 -5.38 -28.54
N SER A 159 7.78 -5.15 -27.54
CA SER A 159 9.23 -5.15 -27.76
C SER A 159 9.73 -6.53 -28.14
N ASN A 160 10.71 -6.59 -29.05
CA ASN A 160 11.39 -7.83 -29.39
C ASN A 160 12.39 -8.27 -28.33
N THR A 161 12.76 -7.35 -27.43
CA THR A 161 13.69 -7.60 -26.32
C THR A 161 12.94 -7.56 -25.00
N SER A 162 13.44 -8.34 -24.04
CA SER A 162 12.99 -8.34 -22.66
C SER A 162 14.07 -7.79 -21.73
N TYR A 163 13.67 -7.40 -20.54
CA TYR A 163 14.58 -7.01 -19.48
C TYR A 163 14.22 -7.75 -18.18
N LYS A 164 15.19 -7.94 -17.31
CA LYS A 164 15.04 -8.62 -16.03
C LYS A 164 15.95 -8.02 -14.97
N HIS A 165 15.64 -8.33 -13.73
CA HIS A 165 16.44 -7.91 -12.59
C HIS A 165 17.89 -8.36 -12.75
N CYS A 166 18.83 -7.43 -12.56
CA CYS A 166 20.25 -7.73 -12.44
C CYS A 166 20.91 -6.76 -11.44
N LYS A 167 22.14 -7.08 -11.00
CA LYS A 167 22.87 -6.22 -10.04
C LYS A 167 23.06 -4.79 -10.53
N LYS A 168 23.28 -4.60 -11.83
CA LYS A 168 23.49 -3.29 -12.44
C LYS A 168 22.19 -2.48 -12.56
N PHE A 169 21.07 -3.17 -12.81
CA PHE A 169 19.73 -2.58 -12.95
C PHE A 169 18.76 -3.37 -12.09
N PRO A 170 18.72 -3.08 -10.79
CA PRO A 170 17.81 -3.76 -9.88
C PRO A 170 16.36 -3.33 -10.16
N ILE A 171 15.47 -4.31 -10.30
CA ILE A 171 14.04 -4.10 -10.39
C ILE A 171 13.45 -4.43 -9.02
N HIS A 172 12.73 -3.49 -8.47
CA HIS A 172 12.00 -3.62 -7.22
C HIS A 172 10.50 -3.55 -7.46
N GLY A 173 9.75 -3.77 -6.41
CA GLY A 173 8.32 -3.59 -6.43
C GLY A 173 7.54 -4.87 -6.69
N THR A 174 6.25 -4.75 -6.43
CA THR A 174 5.24 -5.78 -6.67
C THR A 174 4.44 -5.49 -7.94
N GLY A 175 4.65 -4.30 -8.53
CA GLY A 175 4.07 -3.84 -9.79
C GLY A 175 2.59 -3.43 -9.72
N GLN A 176 2.23 -2.43 -10.49
CA GLN A 176 0.82 -2.07 -10.70
C GLN A 176 0.17 -3.12 -11.60
N GLY A 177 -0.89 -3.80 -11.11
CA GLY A 177 -1.59 -4.88 -11.82
C GLY A 177 -1.46 -6.25 -11.16
N SER A 178 -0.59 -6.39 -10.16
CA SER A 178 -0.59 -7.58 -9.31
C SER A 178 -1.78 -7.56 -8.35
N GLY A 179 -2.47 -8.70 -8.25
CA GLY A 179 -3.64 -8.86 -7.40
C GLY A 179 -3.38 -8.72 -5.90
N ASN A 180 -2.11 -8.70 -5.48
CA ASN A 180 -1.73 -8.55 -4.07
C ASN A 180 -1.05 -7.22 -3.75
N SER A 181 -0.68 -6.40 -4.73
CA SER A 181 0.05 -5.16 -4.49
C SER A 181 -0.66 -4.18 -3.55
N PRO A 182 -1.98 -3.94 -3.67
CA PRO A 182 -2.69 -3.09 -2.73
C PRO A 182 -2.65 -3.60 -1.29
N MET A 183 -2.77 -4.92 -1.09
CA MET A 183 -2.73 -5.53 0.23
C MET A 183 -1.32 -5.52 0.84
N ILE A 184 -0.28 -5.74 0.03
CA ILE A 184 1.10 -5.62 0.49
C ILE A 184 1.38 -4.19 0.95
N TRP A 185 0.95 -3.20 0.17
CA TRP A 185 1.09 -1.80 0.56
C TRP A 185 0.31 -1.49 1.84
N CYS A 186 -0.93 -1.96 1.95
CA CYS A 186 -1.72 -1.82 3.16
C CYS A 186 -1.01 -2.40 4.40
N PHE A 187 -0.36 -3.55 4.29
CA PHE A 187 0.41 -4.14 5.38
C PHE A 187 1.62 -3.28 5.76
N ILE A 188 2.34 -2.77 4.77
CA ILE A 188 3.53 -1.94 5.00
C ILE A 188 3.13 -0.59 5.59
N SER A 189 2.16 0.09 5.00
CA SER A 189 1.69 1.40 5.47
C SER A 189 1.03 1.30 6.84
N SER A 190 0.32 0.21 7.15
CA SER A 190 -0.20 -0.04 8.50
C SER A 190 0.91 -0.10 9.56
N ILE A 191 2.05 -0.74 9.24
CA ILE A 191 3.21 -0.75 10.15
C ILE A 191 3.81 0.66 10.29
N LEU A 192 3.93 1.40 9.20
CA LEU A 192 4.42 2.78 9.23
C LEU A 192 3.53 3.67 10.07
N PHE A 193 2.20 3.53 9.93
CA PHE A 193 1.23 4.27 10.72
C PHE A 193 1.28 3.93 12.20
N ASP A 194 1.48 2.65 12.54
CA ASP A 194 1.70 2.23 13.93
C ASP A 194 2.96 2.88 14.53
N CYS A 195 4.04 2.93 13.74
CA CYS A 195 5.29 3.58 14.18
C CYS A 195 5.11 5.10 14.36
N HIS A 196 4.39 5.75 13.45
CA HIS A 196 4.09 7.18 13.54
C HIS A 196 3.23 7.46 14.78
N ASN A 197 2.15 6.72 14.99
CA ASN A 197 1.24 6.90 16.13
C ASN A 197 1.91 6.77 17.49
N GLN A 198 3.06 6.08 17.59
CA GLN A 198 3.81 5.95 18.85
C GLN A 198 4.50 7.23 19.29
N LYS A 199 4.77 8.15 18.37
CA LYS A 199 5.55 9.37 18.62
C LYS A 199 4.80 10.66 18.28
N ALA A 200 3.79 10.57 17.43
CA ALA A 200 3.11 11.73 16.88
C ALA A 200 2.23 12.45 17.88
N HIS A 201 2.20 13.76 17.79
CA HIS A 201 1.36 14.68 18.58
C HIS A 201 0.01 14.90 17.90
N GLY A 202 -0.73 13.83 17.63
CA GLY A 202 -2.04 13.89 16.96
C GLY A 202 -3.08 14.70 17.69
N ILE A 203 -4.25 14.87 17.06
CA ILE A 203 -5.41 15.50 17.68
C ILE A 203 -6.18 14.45 18.48
N THR A 204 -6.48 14.74 19.72
CA THR A 204 -7.37 13.94 20.56
C THR A 204 -8.60 14.74 20.91
N SER A 205 -9.78 14.20 20.64
CA SER A 205 -11.08 14.78 20.99
C SER A 205 -11.89 13.80 21.81
N SER A 206 -12.62 14.29 22.79
CA SER A 206 -13.51 13.50 23.61
C SER A 206 -14.88 14.13 23.72
N THR A 207 -15.90 13.31 23.97
CA THR A 207 -17.21 13.80 24.38
C THR A 207 -17.10 14.51 25.74
N PRO A 208 -18.03 15.42 26.07
CA PRO A 208 -17.98 16.16 27.34
C PRO A 208 -17.90 15.30 28.60
N ASN A 209 -18.52 14.11 28.58
CA ASN A 209 -18.49 13.11 29.64
C ASN A 209 -17.31 12.12 29.55
N GLY A 210 -16.48 12.21 28.47
CA GLY A 210 -15.33 11.35 28.30
C GLY A 210 -15.61 9.92 27.80
N ASP A 211 -16.86 9.58 27.49
CA ASP A 211 -17.25 8.22 27.10
C ASP A 211 -16.67 7.79 25.75
N VAL A 212 -16.47 8.76 24.86
CA VAL A 212 -15.84 8.52 23.55
C VAL A 212 -14.62 9.40 23.41
N VAL A 213 -13.48 8.78 23.13
CA VAL A 213 -12.21 9.46 22.83
C VAL A 213 -11.77 9.04 21.44
N VAL A 214 -11.51 10.00 20.58
CA VAL A 214 -11.02 9.79 19.22
C VAL A 214 -9.68 10.50 19.09
N SER A 215 -8.69 9.79 18.61
CA SER A 215 -7.35 10.31 18.35
C SER A 215 -6.97 10.10 16.90
N PHE A 216 -6.44 11.15 16.28
CA PHE A 216 -5.95 11.14 14.90
C PHE A 216 -4.52 11.67 14.86
N SER A 217 -3.61 10.92 14.29
CA SER A 217 -2.27 11.42 13.97
C SER A 217 -1.90 11.15 12.52
N ILE A 218 -2.45 10.10 11.92
CA ILE A 218 -2.26 9.77 10.51
C ILE A 218 -3.49 9.07 9.96
N ILE A 219 -3.86 9.41 8.75
CA ILE A 219 -4.89 8.72 7.97
C ILE A 219 -4.38 8.56 6.55
N GLY A 220 -4.72 7.45 5.87
CA GLY A 220 -4.26 7.23 4.51
C GLY A 220 -5.18 6.35 3.69
N PHE A 221 -5.12 6.59 2.38
CA PHE A 221 -5.80 5.81 1.37
C PHE A 221 -4.84 5.47 0.23
N VAL A 222 -4.39 4.21 0.19
CA VAL A 222 -3.37 3.68 -0.72
C VAL A 222 -2.06 4.45 -0.57
N ASP A 223 -1.64 5.23 -1.57
CA ASP A 223 -0.41 6.02 -1.63
C ASP A 223 -0.51 7.40 -0.99
N ASP A 224 -1.73 7.92 -0.86
CA ASP A 224 -1.99 9.19 -0.20
C ASP A 224 -2.11 9.01 1.31
N SER A 225 -1.45 9.87 2.07
CA SER A 225 -1.59 9.91 3.52
C SER A 225 -1.48 11.34 4.05
N THR A 226 -2.25 11.63 5.10
CA THR A 226 -2.23 12.90 5.82
C THR A 226 -1.77 12.66 7.24
N CYS A 227 -0.63 13.23 7.62
CA CYS A 227 -0.18 13.32 9.00
C CYS A 227 -0.77 14.56 9.66
N VAL A 228 -1.18 14.44 10.90
CA VAL A 228 -1.85 15.50 11.64
C VAL A 228 -1.13 15.75 12.95
N THR A 229 -0.70 16.98 13.15
CA THR A 229 -0.15 17.44 14.43
C THR A 229 -1.13 18.37 15.12
N GLY A 230 -1.57 18.00 16.32
CA GLY A 230 -2.52 18.76 17.11
C GLY A 230 -1.87 19.87 17.93
N GLY A 231 -2.49 21.07 17.94
CA GLY A 231 -2.20 22.16 18.87
C GLY A 231 -2.96 22.02 20.18
N LYS A 232 -2.55 22.79 21.18
CA LYS A 232 -3.30 22.97 22.42
C LYS A 232 -4.15 24.22 22.34
N LYS A 233 -5.20 24.31 23.14
CA LYS A 233 -6.04 25.49 23.20
C LYS A 233 -5.21 26.73 23.61
N ASN A 234 -5.33 27.80 22.85
CA ASN A 234 -4.58 29.05 23.05
C ASN A 234 -3.05 28.93 22.97
N GLU A 235 -2.55 27.90 22.33
CA GLU A 235 -1.13 27.72 22.12
C GLU A 235 -0.59 28.65 21.03
N PRO A 236 0.58 29.28 21.22
CA PRO A 236 1.28 30.02 20.17
C PRO A 236 1.62 29.10 18.98
N ILE A 237 1.48 29.65 17.76
CA ILE A 237 1.72 28.87 16.53
C ILE A 237 3.16 28.35 16.44
N GLU A 238 4.11 29.05 17.03
CA GLU A 238 5.53 28.67 17.07
C GLU A 238 5.73 27.33 17.80
N GLN A 239 4.96 27.06 18.87
CA GLN A 239 5.02 25.79 19.61
C GLN A 239 4.39 24.65 18.81
N LEU A 240 3.31 24.92 18.07
CA LEU A 240 2.75 23.94 17.15
C LEU A 240 3.77 23.57 16.05
N LEU A 241 4.45 24.57 15.48
CA LEU A 241 5.47 24.34 14.45
C LEU A 241 6.69 23.54 14.94
N VAL A 242 7.04 23.65 16.23
CA VAL A 242 8.07 22.80 16.83
C VAL A 242 7.62 21.33 16.79
N ARG A 243 6.41 21.04 17.27
CA ARG A 243 5.88 19.67 17.23
C ARG A 243 5.75 19.09 15.82
N VAL A 244 5.33 19.90 14.85
CA VAL A 244 5.28 19.49 13.43
C VAL A 244 6.63 19.03 12.91
N LYS A 245 7.73 19.57 13.44
CA LYS A 245 9.08 19.13 13.07
C LYS A 245 9.55 17.87 13.80
N GLU A 246 8.92 17.55 14.92
CA GLU A 246 9.21 16.37 15.71
C GLU A 246 8.43 15.13 15.20
N ASP A 247 7.23 15.33 14.64
CA ASP A 247 6.38 14.32 14.03
C ASP A 247 6.87 13.92 12.62
#